data_35deba2dd4ef26ca4d1e86ad27b99374
#
_entry.id   35deba2dd4ef26ca4d1e86ad27b99374
#
_cell.length_a   1.000
_cell.length_b   1.000
_cell.length_c   1.000
_cell.angle_alpha   90.00
_cell.angle_beta   90.00
_cell.angle_gamma   90.00
#
_symmetry.space_group_name_H-M   'P 1'
#
loop_
_entity.id
_entity.type
_entity.pdbx_description
1 polymer ?
#
loop_
_entity_poly.entity_id
_entity_poly.type
_entity_poly.pdbx_seq_one_letter_code
_entity_poly.pdbx_strand_id
1 'polypeptide(L)'
;MNARMTYAEGIRAGFGYLFKTYPNVFAIGQGLWSPWYVGASMTDLDKEFGRERVIDSQVSELSTTGAAVGASLFGYRPIVIHPRIDFMLLAVDQIVNQAAKWHHMLGGQVSPSLVIRAIINRGGEQGAQHSQALHSWFAHIPGLRVVMPATATDARDLLIAATLSNDPVLYIDDRWLYDWDDEATPIVELDLARQGPLVRRQGTDLTIAAASFSVRLAMQAAEELAKQGISAEVVDVRVLNPIDPAPIVESVRKTGRLLAVDGGWRTCGFAGELLALASESLPSSTWKSPPRRVTLVDAPAPTSKPLEDAYYTKASDVVAAAQSLI
;
A
#
# COMPACT_ATOMS: atom_id res chain seq x y z
N MET A 1 1.98 -28.59 -9.54
CA MET A 1 1.48 -27.19 -9.54
C MET A 1 2.01 -26.57 -8.26
N ASN A 2 2.64 -25.41 -8.36
CA ASN A 2 3.05 -24.67 -7.15
C ASN A 2 1.81 -24.26 -6.36
N ALA A 3 1.89 -24.27 -5.04
CA ALA A 3 0.80 -23.81 -4.18
C ALA A 3 0.48 -22.35 -4.50
N ARG A 4 -0.80 -21.98 -4.50
CA ARG A 4 -1.23 -20.58 -4.64
C ARG A 4 -1.65 -20.05 -3.29
N MET A 5 -1.57 -18.74 -3.11
CA MET A 5 -1.89 -18.05 -1.88
C MET A 5 -2.62 -16.76 -2.23
N THR A 6 -3.78 -16.52 -1.64
CA THR A 6 -4.48 -15.25 -1.79
C THR A 6 -3.77 -14.13 -1.03
N TYR A 7 -4.05 -12.90 -1.40
CA TYR A 7 -3.49 -11.72 -0.72
C TYR A 7 -3.84 -11.72 0.78
N ALA A 8 -5.09 -12.04 1.14
CA ALA A 8 -5.52 -12.13 2.53
C ALA A 8 -4.79 -13.26 3.29
N GLU A 9 -4.60 -14.42 2.65
CA GLU A 9 -3.80 -15.52 3.22
C GLU A 9 -2.33 -15.11 3.39
N GLY A 10 -1.78 -14.31 2.48
CA GLY A 10 -0.44 -13.75 2.59
C GLY A 10 -0.29 -12.90 3.86
N ILE A 11 -1.22 -11.97 4.09
CA ILE A 11 -1.23 -11.16 5.32
C ILE A 11 -1.33 -12.06 6.56
N ARG A 12 -2.27 -13.03 6.55
CA ARG A 12 -2.45 -13.96 7.68
C ARG A 12 -1.19 -14.78 7.96
N ALA A 13 -0.53 -15.25 6.89
CA ALA A 13 0.74 -15.98 7.01
C ALA A 13 1.86 -15.10 7.61
N GLY A 14 1.91 -13.82 7.23
CA GLY A 14 2.82 -12.83 7.83
C GLY A 14 2.60 -12.67 9.33
N PHE A 15 1.36 -12.50 9.78
CA PHE A 15 1.02 -12.47 11.20
C PHE A 15 1.40 -13.76 11.92
N GLY A 16 1.05 -14.92 11.35
CA GLY A 16 1.38 -16.23 11.93
C GLY A 16 2.89 -16.42 12.11
N TYR A 17 3.67 -16.03 11.12
CA TYR A 17 5.13 -16.05 11.20
C TYR A 17 5.65 -15.14 12.32
N LEU A 18 5.19 -13.89 12.36
CA LEU A 18 5.60 -12.89 13.35
C LEU A 18 5.28 -13.33 14.78
N PHE A 19 4.05 -13.79 15.03
CA PHE A 19 3.65 -14.22 16.36
C PHE A 19 4.38 -15.49 16.84
N LYS A 20 4.71 -16.39 15.92
CA LYS A 20 5.47 -17.60 16.23
C LYS A 20 6.93 -17.30 16.56
N THR A 21 7.53 -16.34 15.82
CA THR A 21 8.98 -16.09 15.86
C THR A 21 9.36 -15.00 16.88
N TYR A 22 8.51 -13.96 17.03
CA TYR A 22 8.83 -12.77 17.81
C TYR A 22 7.87 -12.58 18.99
N PRO A 23 8.27 -12.90 20.23
CA PRO A 23 7.38 -12.85 21.40
C PRO A 23 6.95 -11.42 21.77
N ASN A 24 7.67 -10.39 21.33
CA ASN A 24 7.37 -8.98 21.56
C ASN A 24 6.44 -8.37 20.50
N VAL A 25 6.02 -9.11 19.48
CA VAL A 25 5.03 -8.67 18.50
C VAL A 25 3.63 -8.95 19.01
N PHE A 26 2.73 -7.98 18.93
CA PHE A 26 1.30 -8.15 19.16
C PHE A 26 0.49 -7.30 18.19
N ALA A 27 -0.76 -7.68 17.97
CA ALA A 27 -1.72 -6.93 17.17
C ALA A 27 -2.80 -6.34 18.07
N ILE A 28 -3.20 -5.10 17.78
CA ILE A 28 -4.29 -4.42 18.48
C ILE A 28 -5.16 -3.64 17.50
N GLY A 29 -6.47 -3.73 17.61
CA GLY A 29 -7.41 -3.03 16.74
C GLY A 29 -8.84 -3.52 16.93
N GLN A 30 -9.76 -2.98 16.13
CA GLN A 30 -11.17 -3.29 16.24
C GLN A 30 -11.55 -4.52 15.42
N GLY A 31 -12.40 -5.38 16.00
CA GLY A 31 -13.00 -6.52 15.32
C GLY A 31 -12.00 -7.60 14.91
N LEU A 32 -10.84 -7.70 15.59
CA LEU A 32 -9.78 -8.64 15.22
C LEU A 32 -10.16 -10.10 15.48
N TRP A 33 -11.11 -10.34 16.39
CA TRP A 33 -11.65 -11.68 16.66
C TRP A 33 -12.79 -12.07 15.72
N SER A 34 -13.25 -11.13 14.90
CA SER A 34 -14.25 -11.41 13.89
C SER A 34 -13.62 -12.11 12.69
N PRO A 35 -14.20 -13.22 12.20
CA PRO A 35 -13.62 -13.95 11.06
C PRO A 35 -13.75 -13.23 9.71
N TRP A 36 -14.49 -12.12 9.65
CA TRP A 36 -14.77 -11.41 8.38
C TRP A 36 -14.51 -9.90 8.42
N TYR A 37 -14.40 -9.27 9.60
CA TYR A 37 -14.38 -7.81 9.72
C TYR A 37 -13.15 -7.19 9.04
N VAL A 38 -12.00 -7.83 9.20
CA VAL A 38 -10.76 -7.46 8.49
C VAL A 38 -10.48 -8.40 7.29
N GLY A 39 -11.55 -8.95 6.70
CA GLY A 39 -11.54 -9.70 5.44
C GLY A 39 -10.67 -10.95 5.45
N ALA A 40 -10.88 -11.86 6.41
CA ALA A 40 -10.16 -13.13 6.55
C ALA A 40 -8.63 -13.03 6.78
N SER A 41 -8.06 -11.83 6.73
CA SER A 41 -6.61 -11.62 6.89
C SER A 41 -6.08 -11.88 8.30
N MET A 42 -6.98 -12.06 9.29
CA MET A 42 -6.63 -12.35 10.69
C MET A 42 -7.47 -13.48 11.30
N THR A 43 -8.18 -14.25 10.48
CA THR A 43 -9.07 -15.32 10.96
C THR A 43 -8.34 -16.29 11.88
N ASP A 44 -8.93 -16.53 13.06
CA ASP A 44 -8.48 -17.48 14.09
C ASP A 44 -7.10 -17.23 14.70
N LEU A 45 -6.45 -16.10 14.43
CA LEU A 45 -5.16 -15.78 15.06
C LEU A 45 -5.27 -15.61 16.59
N ASP A 46 -6.41 -15.12 17.10
CA ASP A 46 -6.67 -15.03 18.54
C ASP A 46 -6.78 -16.41 19.21
N LYS A 47 -7.28 -17.42 18.50
CA LYS A 47 -7.37 -18.81 18.98
C LYS A 47 -6.01 -19.52 18.90
N GLU A 48 -5.20 -19.21 17.89
CA GLU A 48 -3.91 -19.85 17.66
C GLU A 48 -2.81 -19.27 18.57
N PHE A 49 -2.79 -17.94 18.78
CA PHE A 49 -1.71 -17.24 19.48
C PHE A 49 -2.11 -16.58 20.81
N GLY A 50 -3.39 -16.64 21.17
CA GLY A 50 -3.93 -16.04 22.41
C GLY A 50 -4.42 -14.59 22.22
N ARG A 51 -5.40 -14.25 23.04
CA ARG A 51 -6.05 -12.91 23.02
C ARG A 51 -5.18 -11.81 23.60
N GLU A 52 -4.17 -12.17 24.37
CA GLU A 52 -3.13 -11.24 24.85
C GLU A 52 -2.17 -10.80 23.73
N ARG A 53 -2.09 -11.59 22.66
CA ARG A 53 -1.28 -11.28 21.47
C ARG A 53 -2.12 -10.68 20.33
N VAL A 54 -3.41 -10.98 20.29
CA VAL A 54 -4.38 -10.45 19.33
C VAL A 54 -5.48 -9.75 20.12
N ILE A 55 -5.28 -8.46 20.36
CA ILE A 55 -6.12 -7.65 21.26
C ILE A 55 -7.24 -7.00 20.45
N ASP A 56 -8.48 -7.44 20.66
CA ASP A 56 -9.65 -6.78 20.09
C ASP A 56 -10.02 -5.57 20.96
N SER A 57 -9.81 -4.39 20.44
CA SER A 57 -10.03 -3.13 21.15
C SER A 57 -11.42 -2.57 20.93
N GLN A 58 -11.84 -1.71 21.84
CA GLN A 58 -12.99 -0.85 21.60
C GLN A 58 -12.69 0.17 20.48
N VAL A 59 -13.74 0.79 19.94
CA VAL A 59 -13.64 1.88 18.97
C VAL A 59 -13.01 3.10 19.67
N SER A 60 -11.70 3.27 19.51
CA SER A 60 -10.93 4.37 20.08
C SER A 60 -9.58 4.48 19.38
N GLU A 61 -9.58 4.86 18.11
CA GLU A 61 -8.40 4.87 17.23
C GLU A 61 -7.25 5.69 17.82
N LEU A 62 -7.56 6.85 18.38
CA LEU A 62 -6.59 7.74 19.03
C LEU A 62 -5.89 7.04 20.20
N SER A 63 -6.66 6.47 21.13
CA SER A 63 -6.12 5.83 22.34
C SER A 63 -5.35 4.57 22.01
N THR A 64 -5.88 3.75 21.10
CA THR A 64 -5.27 2.49 20.67
C THR A 64 -3.92 2.73 20.00
N THR A 65 -3.86 3.70 19.09
CA THR A 65 -2.62 4.07 18.40
C THR A 65 -1.61 4.71 19.36
N GLY A 66 -2.07 5.60 20.25
CA GLY A 66 -1.20 6.20 21.27
C GLY A 66 -0.60 5.16 22.24
N ALA A 67 -1.42 4.18 22.68
CA ALA A 67 -0.93 3.09 23.51
C ALA A 67 0.13 2.23 22.78
N ALA A 68 -0.07 1.96 21.49
CA ALA A 68 0.90 1.24 20.68
C ALA A 68 2.21 2.03 20.48
N VAL A 69 2.14 3.35 20.26
CA VAL A 69 3.34 4.20 20.25
C VAL A 69 4.08 4.07 21.57
N GLY A 70 3.38 4.17 22.73
CA GLY A 70 3.99 3.98 24.04
C GLY A 70 4.63 2.60 24.20
N ALA A 71 3.93 1.52 23.84
CA ALA A 71 4.44 0.16 23.94
C ALA A 71 5.72 -0.06 23.10
N SER A 72 5.79 0.55 21.92
CA SER A 72 6.96 0.43 21.04
C SER A 72 8.25 0.97 21.66
N LEU A 73 8.14 1.96 22.56
CA LEU A 73 9.29 2.55 23.25
C LEU A 73 9.85 1.63 24.36
N PHE A 74 9.09 0.61 24.74
CA PHE A 74 9.50 -0.40 25.74
C PHE A 74 9.88 -1.75 25.10
N GLY A 75 10.22 -1.75 23.82
CA GLY A 75 10.74 -2.92 23.11
C GLY A 75 9.68 -3.86 22.53
N TYR A 76 8.41 -3.50 22.62
CA TYR A 76 7.37 -4.21 21.88
C TYR A 76 7.35 -3.76 20.42
N ARG A 77 6.80 -4.59 19.54
CA ARG A 77 6.58 -4.30 18.12
C ARG A 77 5.08 -4.43 17.81
N PRO A 78 4.28 -3.44 18.18
CA PRO A 78 2.84 -3.48 17.97
C PRO A 78 2.48 -3.29 16.51
N ILE A 79 1.43 -4.01 16.07
CA ILE A 79 0.75 -3.79 14.80
C ILE A 79 -0.65 -3.27 15.14
N VAL A 80 -0.90 -1.98 14.91
CA VAL A 80 -2.22 -1.37 15.09
C VAL A 80 -3.01 -1.57 13.82
N ILE A 81 -4.24 -2.09 13.92
CA ILE A 81 -5.08 -2.36 12.76
C ILE A 81 -6.28 -1.41 12.75
N HIS A 82 -6.36 -0.61 11.69
CA HIS A 82 -7.51 0.21 11.35
C HIS A 82 -8.26 -0.47 10.20
N PRO A 83 -9.44 -1.07 10.45
CA PRO A 83 -10.22 -1.79 9.44
C PRO A 83 -10.64 -0.92 8.25
N ARG A 84 -10.57 0.41 8.43
CA ARG A 84 -10.71 1.42 7.39
C ARG A 84 -9.71 2.55 7.60
N ILE A 85 -8.98 2.92 6.54
CA ILE A 85 -8.07 4.07 6.56
C ILE A 85 -8.79 5.38 6.87
N ASP A 86 -10.08 5.46 6.54
CA ASP A 86 -10.95 6.60 6.82
C ASP A 86 -11.02 6.93 8.31
N PHE A 87 -11.14 5.91 9.17
CA PHE A 87 -11.27 6.10 10.61
C PHE A 87 -9.90 6.20 11.32
N MET A 88 -8.83 5.78 10.66
CA MET A 88 -7.47 6.08 11.12
C MET A 88 -7.23 7.59 11.24
N LEU A 89 -8.00 8.43 10.56
CA LEU A 89 -7.92 9.89 10.68
C LEU A 89 -8.13 10.39 12.12
N LEU A 90 -8.84 9.64 12.97
CA LEU A 90 -8.97 9.96 14.40
C LEU A 90 -7.65 9.81 15.18
N ALA A 91 -6.66 9.12 14.61
CA ALA A 91 -5.34 8.90 15.20
C ALA A 91 -4.21 9.69 14.51
N VAL A 92 -4.53 10.69 13.69
CA VAL A 92 -3.54 11.45 12.92
C VAL A 92 -2.46 12.06 13.81
N ASP A 93 -2.81 12.61 14.97
CA ASP A 93 -1.84 13.17 15.91
C ASP A 93 -0.81 12.11 16.35
N GLN A 94 -1.28 10.94 16.76
CA GLN A 94 -0.41 9.84 17.22
C GLN A 94 0.50 9.31 16.11
N ILE A 95 0.05 9.34 14.87
CA ILE A 95 0.85 8.92 13.70
C ILE A 95 1.84 10.01 13.31
N VAL A 96 1.36 11.24 13.12
CA VAL A 96 2.13 12.34 12.51
C VAL A 96 3.02 13.07 13.51
N ASN A 97 2.51 13.39 14.71
CA ASN A 97 3.24 14.17 15.70
C ASN A 97 4.00 13.30 16.70
N GLN A 98 3.55 12.09 16.96
CA GLN A 98 4.21 11.18 17.90
C GLN A 98 5.10 10.18 17.16
N ALA A 99 4.52 9.16 16.49
CA ALA A 99 5.28 8.09 15.87
C ALA A 99 6.33 8.61 14.87
N ALA A 100 5.94 9.47 13.95
CA ALA A 100 6.83 9.96 12.88
C ALA A 100 7.90 10.96 13.35
N LYS A 101 7.80 11.56 14.55
CA LYS A 101 8.69 12.65 14.96
C LYS A 101 9.64 12.31 16.12
N TRP A 102 9.32 11.35 16.95
CA TRP A 102 10.09 11.12 18.18
C TRP A 102 11.54 10.72 17.92
N HIS A 103 11.81 9.94 16.88
CA HIS A 103 13.20 9.63 16.52
C HIS A 103 14.04 10.91 16.31
N HIS A 104 13.51 11.86 15.54
CA HIS A 104 14.17 13.14 15.30
C HIS A 104 14.23 14.01 16.56
N MET A 105 13.12 14.14 17.28
CA MET A 105 13.01 14.98 18.47
C MET A 105 13.95 14.53 19.61
N LEU A 106 14.18 13.22 19.72
CA LEU A 106 15.03 12.61 20.74
C LEU A 106 16.46 12.31 20.25
N GLY A 107 16.89 12.95 19.16
CA GLY A 107 18.26 12.85 18.66
C GLY A 107 18.67 11.43 18.24
N GLY A 108 17.73 10.63 17.76
CA GLY A 108 17.98 9.27 17.32
C GLY A 108 18.10 8.21 18.43
N GLN A 109 17.93 8.61 19.71
CA GLN A 109 18.08 7.70 20.85
C GLN A 109 16.94 6.69 20.96
N VAL A 110 15.75 7.05 20.48
CA VAL A 110 14.54 6.24 20.53
C VAL A 110 13.80 6.34 19.19
N SER A 111 13.25 5.23 18.75
CA SER A 111 12.39 5.17 17.56
C SER A 111 11.13 4.37 17.88
N PRO A 112 9.94 4.92 17.62
CA PRO A 112 8.69 4.17 17.75
C PRO A 112 8.59 3.09 16.64
N SER A 113 9.07 1.89 16.97
CA SER A 113 9.07 0.74 16.05
C SER A 113 7.70 0.05 16.04
N LEU A 114 6.76 0.58 15.27
CA LEU A 114 5.42 0.04 15.17
C LEU A 114 4.92 0.02 13.72
N VAL A 115 3.95 -0.85 13.46
CA VAL A 115 3.19 -0.85 12.20
C VAL A 115 1.79 -0.31 12.47
N ILE A 116 1.37 0.63 11.64
CA ILE A 116 -0.02 1.07 11.54
C ILE A 116 -0.56 0.43 10.25
N ARG A 117 -1.36 -0.63 10.37
CA ARG A 117 -2.02 -1.25 9.24
C ARG A 117 -3.35 -0.58 9.01
N ALA A 118 -3.55 -0.02 7.81
CA ALA A 118 -4.78 0.66 7.42
C ALA A 118 -5.33 0.07 6.12
N ILE A 119 -6.63 -0.25 6.11
CA ILE A 119 -7.26 -0.93 4.98
C ILE A 119 -8.03 0.10 4.14
N ILE A 120 -7.70 0.20 2.85
CA ILE A 120 -8.55 0.85 1.86
C ILE A 120 -9.71 -0.10 1.56
N ASN A 121 -10.93 0.34 1.83
CA ASN A 121 -12.12 -0.48 1.65
C ASN A 121 -13.10 0.25 0.75
N ARG A 122 -13.13 -0.10 -0.52
CA ARG A 122 -13.91 0.57 -1.55
C ARG A 122 -14.82 -0.42 -2.27
N GLY A 123 -15.81 0.08 -2.98
CA GLY A 123 -16.81 -0.75 -3.61
C GLY A 123 -17.91 -1.18 -2.64
N GLY A 124 -18.94 -1.84 -3.14
CA GLY A 124 -20.08 -2.33 -2.34
C GLY A 124 -20.93 -1.22 -1.75
N GLU A 125 -21.03 -0.09 -2.43
CA GLU A 125 -21.92 1.04 -2.10
C GLU A 125 -21.64 1.65 -0.71
N GLN A 126 -20.38 1.60 -0.26
CA GLN A 126 -19.94 2.08 1.05
C GLN A 126 -19.94 3.62 1.17
N GLY A 127 -19.84 4.33 0.05
CA GLY A 127 -19.94 5.78 -0.01
C GLY A 127 -18.72 6.53 0.52
N ALA A 128 -18.90 7.83 0.72
CA ALA A 128 -17.82 8.80 0.88
C ALA A 128 -16.90 8.57 2.08
N GLN A 129 -17.44 8.15 3.22
CA GLN A 129 -16.69 8.04 4.48
C GLN A 129 -16.02 6.67 4.70
N HIS A 130 -16.17 5.73 3.76
CA HIS A 130 -15.69 4.36 3.93
C HIS A 130 -14.80 3.88 2.79
N SER A 131 -14.49 4.75 1.81
CA SER A 131 -13.91 4.35 0.54
C SER A 131 -12.73 5.22 0.10
N GLN A 132 -12.13 5.97 1.03
CA GLN A 132 -11.05 6.89 0.72
C GLN A 132 -9.72 6.14 0.54
N ALA A 133 -8.89 6.64 -0.37
CA ALA A 133 -7.50 6.22 -0.54
C ALA A 133 -6.58 7.38 -0.14
N LEU A 134 -6.17 7.41 1.13
CA LEU A 134 -5.49 8.55 1.75
C LEU A 134 -3.96 8.40 1.79
N HIS A 135 -3.40 7.48 1.04
CA HIS A 135 -1.97 7.18 1.05
C HIS A 135 -1.08 8.39 0.74
N SER A 136 -1.52 9.30 -0.14
CA SER A 136 -0.78 10.52 -0.48
C SER A 136 -0.55 11.42 0.73
N TRP A 137 -1.53 11.54 1.63
CA TRP A 137 -1.40 12.37 2.84
C TRP A 137 -0.27 11.89 3.72
N PHE A 138 -0.16 10.58 3.88
CA PHE A 138 0.84 9.97 4.76
C PHE A 138 2.19 9.79 4.09
N ALA A 139 2.23 9.60 2.77
CA ALA A 139 3.47 9.60 2.01
C ALA A 139 4.20 10.96 2.07
N HIS A 140 3.47 12.06 2.33
CA HIS A 140 4.03 13.39 2.51
C HIS A 140 4.69 13.59 3.89
N ILE A 141 4.52 12.69 4.87
CA ILE A 141 4.94 12.90 6.26
C ILE A 141 6.39 12.42 6.48
N PRO A 142 7.36 13.34 6.72
CA PRO A 142 8.73 12.95 7.05
C PRO A 142 8.80 12.17 8.35
N GLY A 143 9.58 11.09 8.36
CA GLY A 143 9.77 10.20 9.50
C GLY A 143 8.76 9.05 9.58
N LEU A 144 7.83 8.96 8.62
CA LEU A 144 6.90 7.84 8.48
C LEU A 144 7.23 7.07 7.19
N ARG A 145 7.43 5.77 7.27
CA ARG A 145 7.49 4.93 6.07
C ARG A 145 6.07 4.56 5.63
N VAL A 146 5.84 4.49 4.33
CA VAL A 146 4.53 4.11 3.77
C VAL A 146 4.71 3.00 2.74
N VAL A 147 4.03 1.87 2.95
CA VAL A 147 4.10 0.67 2.10
C VAL A 147 2.72 0.29 1.61
N MET A 148 2.61 -0.08 0.32
CA MET A 148 1.36 -0.51 -0.31
C MET A 148 1.60 -1.70 -1.24
N PRO A 149 1.61 -2.94 -0.73
CA PRO A 149 1.84 -4.14 -1.54
C PRO A 149 0.71 -4.39 -2.55
N ALA A 150 1.04 -5.06 -3.66
CA ALA A 150 0.11 -5.42 -4.73
C ALA A 150 -0.04 -6.94 -4.94
N THR A 151 0.85 -7.76 -4.37
CA THR A 151 0.86 -9.21 -4.50
C THR A 151 0.75 -9.91 -3.16
N ALA A 152 0.31 -11.16 -3.14
CA ALA A 152 0.19 -11.96 -1.92
C ALA A 152 1.53 -12.14 -1.20
N THR A 153 2.60 -12.37 -1.97
CA THR A 153 3.97 -12.49 -1.43
C THR A 153 4.43 -11.17 -0.81
N ASP A 154 4.27 -10.03 -1.51
CA ASP A 154 4.63 -8.74 -0.95
C ASP A 154 3.75 -8.35 0.25
N ALA A 155 2.47 -8.72 0.24
CA ALA A 155 1.59 -8.49 1.39
C ALA A 155 2.11 -9.19 2.65
N ARG A 156 2.64 -10.39 2.51
CA ARG A 156 3.28 -11.14 3.59
C ARG A 156 4.64 -10.57 3.98
N ASP A 157 5.54 -10.49 3.02
CA ASP A 157 6.97 -10.23 3.30
C ASP A 157 7.22 -8.77 3.66
N LEU A 158 6.47 -7.81 3.07
CA LEU A 158 6.54 -6.40 3.50
C LEU A 158 5.85 -6.14 4.84
N LEU A 159 4.83 -6.93 5.24
CA LEU A 159 4.28 -6.86 6.60
C LEU A 159 5.32 -7.31 7.63
N ILE A 160 6.03 -8.40 7.34
CA ILE A 160 7.13 -8.89 8.17
C ILE A 160 8.23 -7.83 8.25
N ALA A 161 8.70 -7.33 7.11
CA ALA A 161 9.74 -6.31 7.04
C ALA A 161 9.36 -5.01 7.76
N ALA A 162 8.10 -4.57 7.62
CA ALA A 162 7.57 -3.40 8.32
C ALA A 162 7.59 -3.59 9.84
N THR A 163 7.20 -4.78 10.33
CA THR A 163 7.18 -5.10 11.76
C THR A 163 8.59 -5.18 12.34
N LEU A 164 9.56 -5.65 11.56
CA LEU A 164 10.95 -5.76 11.99
C LEU A 164 11.74 -4.46 11.80
N SER A 165 11.20 -3.48 11.08
CA SER A 165 11.80 -2.15 10.93
C SER A 165 11.89 -1.42 12.27
N ASN A 166 12.90 -0.56 12.40
CA ASN A 166 13.00 0.35 13.55
C ASN A 166 12.27 1.67 13.33
N ASP A 167 11.80 1.94 12.11
CA ASP A 167 10.99 3.12 11.80
C ASP A 167 9.50 2.82 11.99
N PRO A 168 8.67 3.82 12.30
CA PRO A 168 7.22 3.67 12.22
C PRO A 168 6.79 3.48 10.76
N VAL A 169 5.96 2.47 10.52
CA VAL A 169 5.52 2.11 9.17
C VAL A 169 4.00 2.17 9.08
N LEU A 170 3.48 2.95 8.14
CA LEU A 170 2.11 2.83 7.69
C LEU A 170 2.05 1.79 6.57
N TYR A 171 1.44 0.65 6.87
CA TYR A 171 1.21 -0.43 5.93
C TYR A 171 -0.24 -0.36 5.44
N ILE A 172 -0.41 -0.07 4.16
CA ILE A 172 -1.74 0.11 3.55
C ILE A 172 -2.04 -1.06 2.63
N ASP A 173 -3.10 -1.78 2.94
CA ASP A 173 -3.63 -2.82 2.07
C ASP A 173 -5.01 -2.44 1.48
N ASP A 174 -5.29 -2.93 0.28
CA ASP A 174 -6.52 -2.66 -0.46
C ASP A 174 -7.38 -3.92 -0.48
N ARG A 175 -8.61 -3.80 0.01
CA ARG A 175 -9.52 -4.94 0.14
C ARG A 175 -9.89 -5.58 -1.20
N TRP A 176 -9.80 -4.85 -2.30
CA TRP A 176 -10.00 -5.41 -3.63
C TRP A 176 -8.90 -6.39 -4.08
N LEU A 177 -7.78 -6.46 -3.34
CA LEU A 177 -6.71 -7.45 -3.59
C LEU A 177 -6.95 -8.77 -2.85
N TYR A 178 -7.82 -8.82 -1.84
CA TYR A 178 -7.87 -9.93 -0.87
C TYR A 178 -8.09 -11.30 -1.49
N ASP A 179 -8.91 -11.38 -2.53
CA ASP A 179 -9.23 -12.63 -3.25
C ASP A 179 -8.28 -12.89 -4.44
N TRP A 180 -7.36 -11.96 -4.74
CA TRP A 180 -6.35 -12.19 -5.75
C TRP A 180 -5.28 -13.12 -5.22
N ASP A 181 -4.95 -14.16 -6.01
CA ASP A 181 -3.95 -15.14 -5.66
C ASP A 181 -2.71 -15.03 -6.54
N ASP A 182 -1.58 -15.36 -5.94
CA ASP A 182 -0.29 -15.45 -6.61
C ASP A 182 0.38 -16.78 -6.25
N GLU A 183 1.50 -17.10 -6.90
CA GLU A 183 2.31 -18.25 -6.54
C GLU A 183 2.84 -18.08 -5.11
N ALA A 184 2.63 -19.09 -4.27
CA ALA A 184 3.16 -19.09 -2.92
C ALA A 184 4.66 -19.34 -2.94
N THR A 185 5.42 -18.44 -2.34
CA THR A 185 6.88 -18.53 -2.19
C THR A 185 7.26 -18.78 -0.73
N PRO A 186 8.45 -19.28 -0.42
CA PRO A 186 8.96 -19.29 0.95
C PRO A 186 8.98 -17.88 1.57
N ILE A 187 8.80 -17.80 2.88
CA ILE A 187 8.91 -16.53 3.62
C ILE A 187 10.35 -16.03 3.58
N VAL A 188 10.50 -14.73 3.32
CA VAL A 188 11.78 -14.03 3.35
C VAL A 188 11.69 -12.83 4.28
N GLU A 189 12.57 -12.74 5.26
CA GLU A 189 12.76 -11.53 6.06
C GLU A 189 13.53 -10.51 5.24
N LEU A 190 12.81 -9.54 4.71
CA LEU A 190 13.38 -8.46 3.92
C LEU A 190 13.85 -7.32 4.84
N ASP A 191 14.95 -6.66 4.48
CA ASP A 191 15.28 -5.36 5.05
C ASP A 191 14.42 -4.28 4.38
N LEU A 192 13.48 -3.70 5.11
CA LEU A 192 12.57 -2.68 4.57
C LEU A 192 13.31 -1.45 4.03
N ALA A 193 14.47 -1.10 4.60
CA ALA A 193 15.26 0.04 4.15
C ALA A 193 15.82 -0.14 2.72
N ARG A 194 15.87 -1.38 2.24
CA ARG A 194 16.35 -1.74 0.89
C ARG A 194 15.21 -2.06 -0.07
N GLN A 195 13.96 -1.91 0.36
CA GLN A 195 12.82 -2.16 -0.50
C GLN A 195 12.40 -0.88 -1.22
N GLY A 196 11.95 -1.04 -2.47
CA GLY A 196 11.51 0.04 -3.33
C GLY A 196 10.70 -0.48 -4.51
N PRO A 197 10.55 0.30 -5.58
CA PRO A 197 9.81 -0.11 -6.76
C PRO A 197 10.41 -1.36 -7.44
N LEU A 198 9.53 -2.21 -7.98
CA LEU A 198 9.90 -3.39 -8.75
C LEU A 198 9.26 -3.38 -10.14
N VAL A 199 10.01 -3.79 -11.15
CA VAL A 199 9.47 -4.06 -12.48
C VAL A 199 8.74 -5.41 -12.46
N ARG A 200 7.41 -5.40 -12.57
CA ARG A 200 6.57 -6.60 -12.62
C ARG A 200 6.43 -7.17 -14.02
N ARG A 201 6.53 -6.33 -15.02
CA ARG A 201 6.48 -6.70 -16.42
C ARG A 201 7.48 -5.85 -17.19
N GLN A 202 8.31 -6.48 -18.00
CA GLN A 202 9.22 -5.79 -18.90
C GLN A 202 8.47 -5.24 -20.11
N GLY A 203 8.89 -4.07 -20.60
CA GLY A 203 8.32 -3.42 -21.78
C GLY A 203 9.26 -2.40 -22.39
N THR A 204 8.96 -1.93 -23.59
CA THR A 204 9.81 -1.01 -24.37
C THR A 204 9.15 0.26 -24.86
N ASP A 205 7.81 0.32 -24.87
CA ASP A 205 7.10 1.40 -25.53
C ASP A 205 6.57 2.46 -24.57
N LEU A 206 6.21 2.03 -23.34
CA LEU A 206 5.63 2.90 -22.34
C LEU A 206 5.89 2.31 -20.94
N THR A 207 6.09 3.17 -19.94
CA THR A 207 6.14 2.85 -18.52
C THR A 207 4.79 3.13 -17.88
N ILE A 208 4.23 2.13 -17.17
CA ILE A 208 3.06 2.30 -16.29
C ILE A 208 3.54 2.14 -14.85
N ALA A 209 3.55 3.23 -14.08
CA ALA A 209 3.92 3.21 -12.66
C ALA A 209 2.64 3.24 -11.80
N ALA A 210 2.54 2.32 -10.84
CA ALA A 210 1.35 2.14 -10.01
C ALA A 210 1.69 1.57 -8.63
N ALA A 211 0.76 1.63 -7.68
CA ALA A 211 0.88 1.00 -6.38
C ALA A 211 -0.41 0.23 -6.01
N SER A 212 -0.28 -0.82 -5.20
CA SER A 212 -1.39 -1.62 -4.66
C SER A 212 -2.34 -2.12 -5.77
N PHE A 213 -3.67 -1.98 -5.60
CA PHE A 213 -4.65 -2.45 -6.60
C PHE A 213 -4.45 -1.86 -8.01
N SER A 214 -3.93 -0.63 -8.11
CA SER A 214 -3.64 -0.01 -9.41
C SER A 214 -2.58 -0.79 -10.21
N VAL A 215 -1.72 -1.58 -9.57
CA VAL A 215 -0.77 -2.48 -10.24
C VAL A 215 -1.52 -3.59 -10.99
N ARG A 216 -2.60 -4.13 -10.39
CA ARG A 216 -3.43 -5.15 -11.06
C ARG A 216 -4.11 -4.58 -12.30
N LEU A 217 -4.63 -3.36 -12.21
CA LEU A 217 -5.18 -2.66 -13.39
C LEU A 217 -4.11 -2.43 -14.46
N ALA A 218 -2.91 -2.03 -14.06
CA ALA A 218 -1.77 -1.82 -14.96
C ALA A 218 -1.34 -3.12 -15.66
N MET A 219 -1.30 -4.24 -14.93
CA MET A 219 -0.96 -5.56 -15.50
C MET A 219 -2.01 -6.01 -16.51
N GLN A 220 -3.30 -5.90 -16.17
CA GLN A 220 -4.40 -6.22 -17.10
C GLN A 220 -4.35 -5.33 -18.36
N ALA A 221 -4.12 -4.03 -18.18
CA ALA A 221 -3.98 -3.11 -19.30
C ALA A 221 -2.77 -3.44 -20.18
N ALA A 222 -1.63 -3.82 -19.59
CA ALA A 222 -0.44 -4.22 -20.33
C ALA A 222 -0.66 -5.50 -21.16
N GLU A 223 -1.49 -6.43 -20.69
CA GLU A 223 -1.90 -7.61 -21.47
C GLU A 223 -2.76 -7.24 -22.67
N GLU A 224 -3.73 -6.33 -22.50
CA GLU A 224 -4.57 -5.85 -23.60
C GLU A 224 -3.79 -5.02 -24.62
N LEU A 225 -2.86 -4.19 -24.16
CA LEU A 225 -1.96 -3.42 -25.02
C LEU A 225 -1.03 -4.32 -25.84
N ALA A 226 -0.55 -5.43 -25.25
CA ALA A 226 0.30 -6.39 -25.96
C ALA A 226 -0.40 -7.04 -27.14
N LYS A 227 -1.72 -7.30 -27.05
CA LYS A 227 -2.53 -7.81 -28.18
C LYS A 227 -2.58 -6.81 -29.37
N GLN A 228 -2.28 -5.54 -29.10
CA GLN A 228 -2.25 -4.45 -30.07
C GLN A 228 -0.81 -4.09 -30.51
N GLY A 229 0.18 -4.90 -30.09
CA GLY A 229 1.58 -4.68 -30.43
C GLY A 229 2.28 -3.61 -29.58
N ILE A 230 1.66 -3.15 -28.47
CA ILE A 230 2.24 -2.15 -27.55
C ILE A 230 2.85 -2.86 -26.35
N SER A 231 4.16 -2.68 -26.15
CA SER A 231 4.93 -3.31 -25.07
C SER A 231 5.05 -2.38 -23.85
N ALA A 232 4.12 -2.52 -22.89
CA ALA A 232 4.12 -1.73 -21.67
C ALA A 232 4.99 -2.39 -20.58
N GLU A 233 5.88 -1.59 -19.97
CA GLU A 233 6.58 -1.93 -18.74
C GLU A 233 5.74 -1.51 -17.54
N VAL A 234 5.55 -2.41 -16.58
CA VAL A 234 4.79 -2.13 -15.36
C VAL A 234 5.74 -2.07 -14.16
N VAL A 235 5.78 -0.92 -13.51
CA VAL A 235 6.55 -0.67 -12.29
C VAL A 235 5.61 -0.58 -11.09
N ASP A 236 5.75 -1.53 -10.17
CA ASP A 236 5.04 -1.56 -8.89
C ASP A 236 5.85 -0.77 -7.86
N VAL A 237 5.31 0.34 -7.38
CA VAL A 237 6.04 1.26 -6.50
C VAL A 237 6.25 0.68 -5.10
N ARG A 238 5.32 -0.07 -4.55
CA ARG A 238 5.34 -0.78 -3.26
C ARG A 238 5.67 0.06 -2.02
N VAL A 239 6.76 0.83 -2.04
CA VAL A 239 7.18 1.75 -0.97
C VAL A 239 7.02 3.18 -1.47
N LEU A 240 6.07 3.89 -0.87
CA LEU A 240 5.69 5.24 -1.28
C LEU A 240 6.52 6.31 -0.56
N ASN A 241 6.99 6.01 0.65
CA ASN A 241 7.85 6.90 1.43
C ASN A 241 8.82 6.08 2.32
N PRO A 242 10.14 6.30 2.24
CA PRO A 242 10.80 7.06 1.18
C PRO A 242 10.71 6.34 -0.16
N ILE A 243 10.46 7.08 -1.24
CA ILE A 243 10.44 6.53 -2.58
C ILE A 243 11.86 6.46 -3.15
N ASP A 244 12.22 5.30 -3.74
CA ASP A 244 13.39 5.20 -4.59
C ASP A 244 12.99 5.54 -6.04
N PRO A 245 13.43 6.65 -6.62
CA PRO A 245 13.04 7.03 -7.97
C PRO A 245 13.73 6.20 -9.05
N ALA A 246 14.86 5.54 -8.74
CA ALA A 246 15.72 4.95 -9.75
C ALA A 246 15.03 3.95 -10.69
N PRO A 247 14.25 2.95 -10.20
CA PRO A 247 13.59 1.99 -11.11
C PRO A 247 12.56 2.64 -12.03
N ILE A 248 11.87 3.69 -11.56
CA ILE A 248 10.89 4.44 -12.37
C ILE A 248 11.61 5.25 -13.44
N VAL A 249 12.65 5.99 -13.04
CA VAL A 249 13.46 6.82 -13.94
C VAL A 249 14.13 5.99 -15.03
N GLU A 250 14.70 4.83 -14.67
CA GLU A 250 15.33 3.91 -15.62
C GLU A 250 14.32 3.35 -16.62
N SER A 251 13.13 2.97 -16.15
CA SER A 251 12.04 2.51 -17.01
C SER A 251 11.63 3.61 -18.00
N VAL A 252 11.39 4.84 -17.52
CA VAL A 252 11.01 5.97 -18.39
C VAL A 252 12.15 6.36 -19.35
N ARG A 253 13.41 6.29 -18.93
CA ARG A 253 14.58 6.51 -19.81
C ARG A 253 14.58 5.55 -20.99
N LYS A 254 14.21 4.30 -20.76
CA LYS A 254 14.09 3.26 -21.80
C LYS A 254 12.91 3.48 -22.73
N THR A 255 11.74 3.75 -22.17
CA THR A 255 10.49 3.81 -22.93
C THR A 255 10.19 5.20 -23.54
N GLY A 256 10.60 6.25 -22.86
CA GLY A 256 10.32 7.64 -23.23
C GLY A 256 8.90 8.12 -22.93
N ARG A 257 8.08 7.30 -22.22
CA ARG A 257 6.67 7.61 -21.92
C ARG A 257 6.31 7.16 -20.52
N LEU A 258 5.52 7.95 -19.81
CA LEU A 258 5.06 7.63 -18.45
C LEU A 258 3.54 7.79 -18.30
N LEU A 259 2.91 6.73 -17.81
CA LEU A 259 1.55 6.73 -17.30
C LEU A 259 1.57 6.38 -15.83
N ALA A 260 1.21 7.32 -14.95
CA ALA A 260 1.04 7.04 -13.53
C ALA A 260 -0.42 6.66 -13.24
N VAL A 261 -0.64 5.50 -12.61
CA VAL A 261 -1.98 4.98 -12.27
C VAL A 261 -2.12 4.93 -10.76
N ASP A 262 -3.10 5.68 -10.24
CA ASP A 262 -3.29 5.86 -8.80
C ASP A 262 -4.77 5.69 -8.42
N GLY A 263 -5.03 4.91 -7.40
CA GLY A 263 -6.36 4.70 -6.82
C GLY A 263 -6.85 5.85 -5.93
N GLY A 264 -6.08 6.93 -5.81
CA GLY A 264 -6.44 8.19 -5.13
C GLY A 264 -7.00 9.25 -6.07
N TRP A 265 -7.28 10.42 -5.49
CA TRP A 265 -7.76 11.58 -6.25
C TRP A 265 -6.62 12.25 -7.03
N ARG A 266 -7.04 13.05 -8.05
CA ARG A 266 -6.11 13.70 -8.98
C ARG A 266 -5.32 14.83 -8.32
N THR A 267 -6.00 15.71 -7.59
CA THR A 267 -5.38 16.89 -6.97
C THR A 267 -4.54 16.49 -5.79
N CYS A 268 -3.25 16.87 -5.80
CA CYS A 268 -2.27 16.49 -4.78
C CYS A 268 -2.16 14.98 -4.52
N GLY A 269 -2.57 14.15 -5.51
CA GLY A 269 -2.48 12.69 -5.44
C GLY A 269 -1.07 12.19 -5.77
N PHE A 270 -0.78 10.95 -5.35
CA PHE A 270 0.53 10.32 -5.45
C PHE A 270 1.03 10.20 -6.91
N ALA A 271 0.11 10.03 -7.86
CA ALA A 271 0.47 10.05 -9.28
C ALA A 271 1.17 11.35 -9.73
N GLY A 272 0.89 12.47 -9.06
CA GLY A 272 1.59 13.75 -9.32
C GLY A 272 3.05 13.67 -8.94
N GLU A 273 3.39 13.05 -7.83
CA GLU A 273 4.77 12.83 -7.36
C GLU A 273 5.54 11.94 -8.35
N LEU A 274 4.95 10.86 -8.83
CA LEU A 274 5.59 9.98 -9.82
C LEU A 274 5.96 10.71 -11.11
N LEU A 275 5.11 11.64 -11.55
CA LEU A 275 5.39 12.49 -12.72
C LEU A 275 6.53 13.49 -12.42
N ALA A 276 6.51 14.12 -11.25
CA ALA A 276 7.52 15.10 -10.83
C ALA A 276 8.90 14.43 -10.77
N LEU A 277 9.04 13.32 -10.03
CA LEU A 277 10.29 12.56 -9.89
C LEU A 277 10.90 12.22 -11.25
N ALA A 278 10.11 11.70 -12.18
CA ALA A 278 10.59 11.34 -13.50
C ALA A 278 10.97 12.59 -14.34
N SER A 279 10.17 13.66 -14.24
CA SER A 279 10.41 14.89 -15.02
C SER A 279 11.63 15.66 -14.54
N GLU A 280 11.90 15.68 -13.24
CA GLU A 280 13.08 16.31 -12.65
C GLU A 280 14.38 15.54 -12.94
N SER A 281 14.27 14.21 -13.07
CA SER A 281 15.42 13.31 -13.24
C SER A 281 15.82 13.10 -14.71
N LEU A 282 14.98 13.45 -15.67
CA LEU A 282 15.19 13.15 -17.09
C LEU A 282 15.17 14.42 -17.95
N PRO A 283 16.11 14.55 -18.92
CA PRO A 283 16.10 15.66 -19.84
C PRO A 283 14.87 15.62 -20.75
N SER A 284 14.44 16.79 -21.23
CA SER A 284 13.26 16.91 -22.11
C SER A 284 13.37 16.06 -23.39
N SER A 285 14.58 15.82 -23.87
CA SER A 285 14.83 14.96 -25.05
C SER A 285 14.51 13.47 -24.84
N THR A 286 14.34 13.02 -23.60
CA THR A 286 13.90 11.64 -23.29
C THR A 286 12.43 11.42 -23.63
N TRP A 287 11.61 12.46 -23.51
CA TRP A 287 10.16 12.35 -23.59
C TRP A 287 9.66 12.30 -25.02
N LYS A 288 8.99 11.20 -25.37
CA LYS A 288 8.33 11.01 -26.68
C LYS A 288 6.90 11.58 -26.68
N SER A 289 6.28 11.69 -25.49
CA SER A 289 4.99 12.33 -25.27
C SER A 289 4.90 12.90 -23.85
N PRO A 290 4.04 13.92 -23.59
CA PRO A 290 3.83 14.41 -22.23
C PRO A 290 3.31 13.29 -21.31
N PRO A 291 3.84 13.17 -20.07
CA PRO A 291 3.38 12.15 -19.14
C PRO A 291 1.91 12.35 -18.73
N ARG A 292 1.20 11.28 -18.40
CA ARG A 292 -0.21 11.31 -18.04
C ARG A 292 -0.49 10.60 -16.73
N ARG A 293 -1.66 10.93 -16.16
CA ARG A 293 -2.19 10.30 -14.92
C ARG A 293 -3.57 9.71 -15.19
N VAL A 294 -3.80 8.50 -14.66
CA VAL A 294 -5.13 7.89 -14.48
C VAL A 294 -5.39 7.83 -13.00
N THR A 295 -6.41 8.53 -12.52
CA THR A 295 -6.73 8.72 -11.12
C THR A 295 -8.25 8.78 -10.95
N LEU A 296 -8.73 8.73 -9.71
CA LEU A 296 -10.12 9.11 -9.43
C LEU A 296 -10.35 10.60 -9.74
N VAL A 297 -11.60 10.94 -10.07
CA VAL A 297 -12.04 12.33 -10.16
C VAL A 297 -12.05 12.95 -8.75
N ASP A 298 -11.89 14.29 -8.65
CA ASP A 298 -11.88 15.02 -7.39
C ASP A 298 -13.32 15.16 -6.83
N ALA A 299 -13.89 14.00 -6.44
CA ALA A 299 -15.21 13.90 -5.85
C ALA A 299 -15.23 12.77 -4.81
N PRO A 300 -16.04 12.86 -3.74
CA PRO A 300 -16.27 11.74 -2.83
C PRO A 300 -16.89 10.53 -3.53
N ALA A 301 -16.59 9.32 -3.03
CA ALA A 301 -17.16 8.10 -3.58
C ALA A 301 -18.69 8.08 -3.42
N PRO A 302 -19.46 7.77 -4.47
CA PRO A 302 -20.92 7.67 -4.40
C PRO A 302 -21.35 6.36 -3.75
N THR A 303 -22.59 6.34 -3.22
CA THR A 303 -23.24 5.14 -2.66
C THR A 303 -24.10 4.39 -3.69
N SER A 304 -24.52 5.06 -4.75
CA SER A 304 -25.34 4.42 -5.78
C SER A 304 -24.48 3.53 -6.67
N LYS A 305 -24.85 2.27 -6.84
CA LYS A 305 -24.11 1.28 -7.64
C LYS A 305 -23.76 1.76 -9.05
N PRO A 306 -24.70 2.35 -9.85
CA PRO A 306 -24.34 2.84 -11.18
C PRO A 306 -23.30 3.97 -11.16
N LEU A 307 -23.37 4.87 -10.16
CA LEU A 307 -22.39 5.95 -10.01
C LEU A 307 -21.05 5.41 -9.50
N GLU A 308 -21.08 4.45 -8.60
CA GLU A 308 -19.88 3.77 -8.10
C GLU A 308 -19.12 3.06 -9.24
N ASP A 309 -19.86 2.37 -10.12
CA ASP A 309 -19.28 1.70 -11.29
C ASP A 309 -18.65 2.67 -12.30
N ALA A 310 -19.14 3.90 -12.36
CA ALA A 310 -18.56 4.97 -13.18
C ALA A 310 -17.41 5.72 -12.49
N TYR A 311 -17.36 5.70 -11.17
CA TYR A 311 -16.39 6.46 -10.38
C TYR A 311 -15.00 5.82 -10.34
N TYR A 312 -14.94 4.49 -10.19
CA TYR A 312 -13.67 3.80 -10.04
C TYR A 312 -13.00 3.49 -11.38
N THR A 313 -11.69 3.76 -11.43
CA THR A 313 -10.84 3.45 -12.57
C THR A 313 -10.84 1.96 -12.91
N LYS A 314 -10.90 1.65 -14.21
CA LYS A 314 -10.85 0.31 -14.78
C LYS A 314 -9.59 0.10 -15.63
N ALA A 315 -9.27 -1.13 -15.93
CA ALA A 315 -8.17 -1.45 -16.86
C ALA A 315 -8.37 -0.82 -18.25
N SER A 316 -9.61 -0.70 -18.72
CA SER A 316 -9.94 0.00 -19.97
C SER A 316 -9.52 1.47 -20.01
N ASP A 317 -9.63 2.17 -18.86
CA ASP A 317 -9.23 3.56 -18.75
C ASP A 317 -7.70 3.70 -18.85
N VAL A 318 -6.99 2.73 -18.25
CA VAL A 318 -5.53 2.65 -18.35
C VAL A 318 -5.10 2.36 -19.79
N VAL A 319 -5.79 1.45 -20.50
CA VAL A 319 -5.53 1.16 -21.93
C VAL A 319 -5.74 2.41 -22.77
N ALA A 320 -6.88 3.09 -22.62
CA ALA A 320 -7.19 4.30 -23.40
C ALA A 320 -6.16 5.42 -23.16
N ALA A 321 -5.77 5.64 -21.90
CA ALA A 321 -4.73 6.59 -21.55
C ALA A 321 -3.37 6.20 -22.15
N ALA A 322 -2.98 4.94 -22.09
CA ALA A 322 -1.74 4.42 -22.65
C ALA A 322 -1.68 4.61 -24.18
N GLN A 323 -2.75 4.25 -24.91
CA GLN A 323 -2.85 4.47 -26.35
C GLN A 323 -2.66 5.93 -26.76
N SER A 324 -3.15 6.87 -25.93
CA SER A 324 -3.00 8.29 -26.20
C SER A 324 -1.56 8.82 -26.02
N LEU A 325 -0.65 8.01 -25.52
CA LEU A 325 0.77 8.31 -25.35
C LEU A 325 1.64 7.77 -26.51
N ILE A 326 1.13 6.80 -27.24
CA ILE A 326 1.85 6.12 -28.34
C ILE A 326 1.71 6.92 -29.64
#